data_2d92603ed12ca18d9ef20c05e1560f75
#
_entry.id   2d92603ed12ca18d9ef20c05e1560f75
#
_cell.length_a   1.000
_cell.length_b   1.000
_cell.length_c   1.000
_cell.angle_alpha   90.00
_cell.angle_beta   90.00
_cell.angle_gamma   90.00
#
_symmetry.space_group_name_H-M   'P 1'
#
loop_
_entity.id
_entity.type
_entity.pdbx_description
1 polymer ?
#
loop_
_entity_poly.entity_id
_entity_poly.type
_entity_poly.pdbx_seq_one_letter_code
_entity_poly.pdbx_strand_id
1 'polypeptide(L)'
;MSGNVTSLFRSTAAHSPSMAALARESGEAAGAGPVDFCIPCNPYFPTPAMFDELADRLRDIVTYYPSSADTITAELCSLLQLPPQCVAMGNGSTELITWIDHLLVRESLAVPVPTFGRWTDQPMETGKRVDMFPLQEAGGFALDLARYGEFVRARGTRAVVVCNPNNPDGGYLHKQALVQFMDAMADRDLVVIDESFLEFADAEAEPSVVQEAMLRPNVVVLRSLGKNFGLHGIRFGYLVANPALAGRVRAMLPKWNLNSFAEHVVFMLRDHGPEYARSLHQVRRDRLEMAAQLSALPGLTVYPSQGNFLFVRLPVGAEGTAVRDRMLTEHRVLVRECGNKIGSSSRFLRLVVRPQADVRRLVSGLEQVLYGAGRGAAVPGPATGTGYSSGTAAVDRLMYETNGSGMRAITAQAAGAGDPGLAAAPAPATGTGTGMPLPPAVPVAPAAAAVPGPAPEPPAPQGGAAYR
;
A
#
# COMPACT_ATOMS: atom_id res chain seq x y z
N MET A 1 3.95 -28.57 20.29
CA MET A 1 3.00 -27.50 19.89
C MET A 1 3.50 -26.58 18.78
N SER A 2 4.78 -26.55 18.41
CA SER A 2 5.32 -25.67 17.34
C SER A 2 4.92 -26.04 15.90
N GLY A 3 4.47 -27.27 15.65
CA GLY A 3 4.12 -27.74 14.28
C GLY A 3 2.84 -27.16 13.70
N ASN A 4 1.86 -26.77 14.51
CA ASN A 4 0.56 -26.29 14.03
C ASN A 4 0.59 -24.80 13.63
N VAL A 5 1.40 -23.98 14.32
CA VAL A 5 1.44 -22.53 14.06
C VAL A 5 2.06 -22.23 12.70
N THR A 6 3.10 -22.95 12.30
CA THR A 6 3.73 -22.80 10.99
C THR A 6 2.86 -23.30 9.84
N SER A 7 1.94 -24.26 10.09
CA SER A 7 1.00 -24.76 9.09
C SER A 7 0.00 -23.69 8.64
N LEU A 8 -0.31 -22.70 9.48
CA LEU A 8 -1.19 -21.60 9.15
C LEU A 8 -0.67 -20.74 7.98
N PHE A 9 0.66 -20.63 7.80
CA PHE A 9 1.23 -19.94 6.65
C PHE A 9 0.99 -20.66 5.33
N ARG A 10 0.86 -21.98 5.37
CA ARG A 10 0.62 -22.81 4.18
C ARG A 10 -0.83 -22.75 3.70
N SER A 11 -1.76 -22.49 4.62
CA SER A 11 -3.19 -22.39 4.32
C SER A 11 -3.62 -20.98 3.85
N THR A 12 -2.77 -19.98 3.96
CA THR A 12 -3.09 -18.57 3.68
C THR A 12 -2.37 -18.10 2.42
N ALA A 13 -3.04 -18.13 1.28
CA ALA A 13 -2.43 -17.83 -0.03
C ALA A 13 -1.94 -16.37 -0.19
N ALA A 14 -2.61 -15.39 0.40
CA ALA A 14 -2.36 -13.97 0.12
C ALA A 14 -1.79 -13.15 1.29
N HIS A 15 -2.02 -13.56 2.54
CA HIS A 15 -1.66 -12.80 3.74
C HIS A 15 -1.09 -13.71 4.83
N SER A 16 -0.40 -13.09 5.80
CA SER A 16 -0.04 -13.77 7.03
C SER A 16 -1.29 -14.19 7.81
N PRO A 17 -1.22 -15.24 8.65
CA PRO A 17 -2.31 -15.62 9.53
C PRO A 17 -2.78 -14.43 10.36
N SER A 18 -4.08 -14.36 10.67
CA SER A 18 -4.59 -13.32 11.57
C SER A 18 -4.09 -13.55 12.99
N MET A 19 -3.95 -12.47 13.77
CA MET A 19 -3.56 -12.57 15.19
C MET A 19 -4.54 -13.46 15.97
N ALA A 20 -5.84 -13.42 15.63
CA ALA A 20 -6.84 -14.30 16.24
C ALA A 20 -6.63 -15.77 15.90
N ALA A 21 -6.20 -16.10 14.67
CA ALA A 21 -5.85 -17.47 14.30
C ALA A 21 -4.59 -17.95 15.04
N LEU A 22 -3.56 -17.10 15.11
CA LEU A 22 -2.33 -17.39 15.85
C LEU A 22 -2.60 -17.61 17.35
N ALA A 23 -3.40 -16.76 17.98
CA ALA A 23 -3.77 -16.89 19.38
C ALA A 23 -4.53 -18.20 19.67
N ARG A 24 -5.46 -18.60 18.80
CA ARG A 24 -6.19 -19.87 18.93
C ARG A 24 -5.27 -21.08 18.85
N GLU A 25 -4.33 -21.09 17.90
CA GLU A 25 -3.40 -22.23 17.71
C GLU A 25 -2.31 -22.29 18.81
N SER A 26 -1.91 -21.13 19.34
CA SER A 26 -0.91 -21.08 20.43
C SER A 26 -1.51 -21.31 21.81
N GLY A 27 -2.84 -21.22 21.97
CA GLY A 27 -3.52 -21.32 23.25
C GLY A 27 -3.21 -20.14 24.20
N GLU A 28 -2.81 -19.00 23.66
CA GLU A 28 -2.34 -17.84 24.44
C GLU A 28 -3.48 -16.91 24.84
N ALA A 29 -3.28 -16.27 25.99
CA ALA A 29 -4.17 -15.21 26.46
C ALA A 29 -4.17 -14.02 25.49
N ALA A 30 -5.29 -13.31 25.42
CA ALA A 30 -5.40 -12.09 24.64
C ALA A 30 -4.30 -11.08 25.04
N GLY A 31 -3.59 -10.55 24.05
CA GLY A 31 -2.50 -9.60 24.26
C GLY A 31 -1.09 -10.19 24.37
N ALA A 32 -0.94 -11.53 24.50
CA ALA A 32 0.37 -12.21 24.55
C ALA A 32 0.90 -12.63 23.16
N GLY A 33 0.31 -12.11 22.06
CA GLY A 33 0.66 -12.46 20.70
C GLY A 33 2.09 -12.12 20.29
N PRO A 34 2.58 -12.67 19.17
CA PRO A 34 3.89 -12.31 18.63
C PRO A 34 3.90 -10.84 18.17
N VAL A 35 5.10 -10.25 18.13
CA VAL A 35 5.29 -8.92 17.53
C VAL A 35 5.11 -9.02 16.02
N ASP A 36 4.18 -8.26 15.47
CA ASP A 36 3.80 -8.34 14.06
C ASP A 36 4.57 -7.34 13.19
N PHE A 37 5.49 -7.85 12.36
CA PHE A 37 6.17 -7.11 11.29
C PHE A 37 5.57 -7.39 9.90
N CYS A 38 4.39 -8.03 9.80
CA CYS A 38 3.74 -8.36 8.53
C CYS A 38 2.74 -7.32 8.07
N ILE A 39 1.89 -6.81 8.99
CA ILE A 39 0.78 -5.92 8.64
C ILE A 39 1.24 -4.46 8.64
N PRO A 40 1.30 -3.79 7.47
CA PRO A 40 1.84 -2.44 7.35
C PRO A 40 0.86 -1.37 7.85
N CYS A 41 0.72 -1.28 9.16
CA CYS A 41 -0.05 -0.26 9.88
C CYS A 41 0.85 0.84 10.42
N ASN A 42 0.30 2.04 10.63
CA ASN A 42 0.91 3.07 11.47
C ASN A 42 0.90 2.59 12.94
N PRO A 43 2.06 2.38 13.59
CA PRO A 43 2.11 1.86 14.95
C PRO A 43 1.90 2.94 16.03
N TYR A 44 1.81 4.21 15.65
CA TYR A 44 1.72 5.37 16.55
C TYR A 44 0.38 6.07 16.51
N PHE A 45 -0.54 5.56 15.70
CA PHE A 45 -1.89 6.08 15.56
C PHE A 45 -2.86 4.91 15.35
N PRO A 46 -4.07 4.90 15.94
CA PRO A 46 -4.66 5.92 16.79
C PRO A 46 -3.95 6.07 18.14
N THR A 47 -4.20 7.19 18.83
CA THR A 47 -3.73 7.39 20.20
C THR A 47 -4.53 6.54 21.20
N PRO A 48 -3.99 6.27 22.40
CA PRO A 48 -4.77 5.62 23.46
C PRO A 48 -6.10 6.32 23.73
N ALA A 49 -6.14 7.65 23.77
CA ALA A 49 -7.37 8.42 23.97
C ALA A 49 -8.44 8.16 22.90
N MET A 50 -8.05 7.98 21.64
CA MET A 50 -8.99 7.61 20.58
C MET A 50 -9.56 6.20 20.77
N PHE A 51 -8.76 5.26 21.28
CA PHE A 51 -9.26 3.91 21.61
C PHE A 51 -10.22 3.95 22.80
N ASP A 52 -9.95 4.77 23.81
CA ASP A 52 -10.85 4.99 24.95
C ASP A 52 -12.19 5.57 24.47
N GLU A 53 -12.17 6.57 23.59
CA GLU A 53 -13.38 7.14 22.99
C GLU A 53 -14.18 6.12 22.17
N LEU A 54 -13.51 5.28 21.38
CA LEU A 54 -14.18 4.18 20.66
C LEU A 54 -14.79 3.14 21.60
N ALA A 55 -14.12 2.85 22.73
CA ALA A 55 -14.61 1.93 23.74
C ALA A 55 -15.86 2.48 24.44
N ASP A 56 -15.88 3.76 24.79
CA ASP A 56 -17.02 4.43 25.41
C ASP A 56 -18.26 4.43 24.50
N ARG A 57 -18.04 4.53 23.17
CA ARG A 57 -19.12 4.52 22.17
C ARG A 57 -19.42 3.14 21.60
N LEU A 58 -18.74 2.08 22.06
CA LEU A 58 -18.83 0.76 21.46
C LEU A 58 -20.27 0.26 21.32
N ARG A 59 -21.12 0.48 22.35
CA ARG A 59 -22.52 0.06 22.32
C ARG A 59 -23.27 0.71 21.15
N ASP A 60 -23.11 2.01 20.94
CA ASP A 60 -23.79 2.75 19.88
C ASP A 60 -23.27 2.30 18.51
N ILE A 61 -21.94 2.18 18.37
CA ILE A 61 -21.27 1.74 17.15
C ILE A 61 -21.78 0.38 16.66
N VAL A 62 -22.02 -0.58 17.57
CA VAL A 62 -22.46 -1.93 17.18
C VAL A 62 -23.98 -2.09 17.10
N THR A 63 -24.75 -1.13 17.64
CA THR A 63 -26.21 -1.23 17.74
C THR A 63 -26.92 -0.50 16.60
N TYR A 64 -26.40 0.63 16.16
CA TYR A 64 -27.06 1.51 15.20
C TYR A 64 -26.44 1.43 13.81
N TYR A 65 -27.27 1.67 12.79
CA TYR A 65 -26.80 1.83 11.42
C TYR A 65 -25.90 3.07 11.30
N PRO A 66 -24.85 3.02 10.49
CA PRO A 66 -24.09 4.21 10.16
C PRO A 66 -24.91 5.20 9.33
N SER A 67 -24.46 6.43 9.26
CA SER A 67 -24.93 7.42 8.30
C SER A 67 -24.77 6.93 6.87
N SER A 68 -25.42 7.60 5.94
CA SER A 68 -25.24 7.30 4.50
C SER A 68 -23.76 7.44 4.09
N ALA A 69 -23.35 6.67 3.10
CA ALA A 69 -22.00 6.79 2.53
C ALA A 69 -21.70 8.23 2.06
N ASP A 70 -22.72 8.98 1.58
CA ASP A 70 -22.58 10.38 1.16
C ASP A 70 -22.24 11.29 2.33
N THR A 71 -22.85 11.10 3.50
CA THR A 71 -22.56 11.85 4.73
C THR A 71 -21.12 11.63 5.17
N ILE A 72 -20.70 10.38 5.26
CA ILE A 72 -19.33 10.00 5.66
C ILE A 72 -18.31 10.52 4.63
N THR A 73 -18.63 10.43 3.34
CA THR A 73 -17.79 10.97 2.26
C THR A 73 -17.66 12.48 2.35
N ALA A 74 -18.74 13.21 2.62
CA ALA A 74 -18.70 14.67 2.75
C ALA A 74 -17.80 15.10 3.91
N GLU A 75 -17.87 14.42 5.06
CA GLU A 75 -17.01 14.67 6.21
C GLU A 75 -15.53 14.42 5.87
N LEU A 76 -15.21 13.27 5.30
CA LEU A 76 -13.84 12.96 4.87
C LEU A 76 -13.32 13.98 3.85
N CYS A 77 -14.15 14.36 2.88
CA CYS A 77 -13.79 15.35 1.85
C CYS A 77 -13.53 16.74 2.43
N SER A 78 -14.28 17.13 3.47
CA SER A 78 -14.02 18.37 4.22
C SER A 78 -12.64 18.36 4.86
N LEU A 79 -12.23 17.23 5.48
CA LEU A 79 -10.92 17.07 6.09
C LEU A 79 -9.78 17.05 5.06
N LEU A 80 -9.99 16.41 3.91
CA LEU A 80 -8.99 16.24 2.87
C LEU A 80 -8.98 17.35 1.83
N GLN A 81 -9.87 18.33 1.92
CA GLN A 81 -10.06 19.43 0.95
C GLN A 81 -10.29 18.89 -0.48
N LEU A 82 -11.13 17.85 -0.60
CA LEU A 82 -11.49 17.22 -1.87
C LEU A 82 -12.96 17.48 -2.21
N PRO A 83 -13.31 17.65 -3.50
CA PRO A 83 -14.71 17.76 -3.93
C PRO A 83 -15.40 16.39 -3.82
N PRO A 84 -16.54 16.27 -3.07
CA PRO A 84 -17.19 14.98 -2.83
C PRO A 84 -17.61 14.23 -4.09
N GLN A 85 -17.93 14.94 -5.18
CA GLN A 85 -18.29 14.32 -6.45
C GLN A 85 -17.14 13.56 -7.12
N CYS A 86 -15.89 13.85 -6.73
CA CYS A 86 -14.70 13.16 -7.23
C CYS A 86 -14.29 11.95 -6.37
N VAL A 87 -14.98 11.68 -5.26
CA VAL A 87 -14.59 10.65 -4.29
C VAL A 87 -15.63 9.53 -4.25
N ALA A 88 -15.16 8.27 -4.16
CA ALA A 88 -15.98 7.12 -3.80
C ALA A 88 -15.30 6.36 -2.64
N MET A 89 -16.01 6.16 -1.54
CA MET A 89 -15.50 5.44 -0.37
C MET A 89 -15.93 3.97 -0.42
N GLY A 90 -15.05 3.08 -0.02
CA GLY A 90 -15.29 1.64 0.03
C GLY A 90 -14.90 1.00 1.35
N ASN A 91 -15.38 -0.20 1.57
CA ASN A 91 -15.02 -1.05 2.72
C ASN A 91 -13.58 -1.58 2.55
N GLY A 92 -12.63 -0.63 2.63
CA GLY A 92 -11.23 -0.77 2.31
C GLY A 92 -10.92 -0.68 0.81
N SER A 93 -9.65 -0.41 0.50
CA SER A 93 -9.17 -0.35 -0.89
C SER A 93 -9.40 -1.64 -1.68
N THR A 94 -9.49 -2.80 -1.01
CA THR A 94 -9.74 -4.09 -1.65
C THR A 94 -11.13 -4.16 -2.31
N GLU A 95 -12.17 -3.64 -1.67
CA GLU A 95 -13.49 -3.52 -2.30
C GLU A 95 -13.43 -2.63 -3.54
N LEU A 96 -12.76 -1.49 -3.43
CA LEU A 96 -12.60 -0.56 -4.55
C LEU A 96 -11.81 -1.18 -5.71
N ILE A 97 -10.77 -1.96 -5.44
CA ILE A 97 -10.04 -2.72 -6.48
C ILE A 97 -10.99 -3.67 -7.21
N THR A 98 -11.86 -4.36 -6.49
CA THR A 98 -12.87 -5.25 -7.09
C THR A 98 -13.79 -4.47 -8.02
N TRP A 99 -14.31 -3.32 -7.61
CA TRP A 99 -15.17 -2.50 -8.45
C TRP A 99 -14.43 -1.84 -9.60
N ILE A 100 -13.20 -1.39 -9.41
CA ILE A 100 -12.34 -0.89 -10.50
C ILE A 100 -12.15 -1.98 -11.55
N ASP A 101 -11.84 -3.21 -11.12
CA ASP A 101 -11.68 -4.33 -12.02
C ASP A 101 -12.96 -4.63 -12.80
N HIS A 102 -14.09 -4.78 -12.13
CA HIS A 102 -15.36 -5.15 -12.79
C HIS A 102 -15.90 -4.06 -13.71
N LEU A 103 -15.73 -2.78 -13.37
CA LEU A 103 -16.41 -1.68 -14.07
C LEU A 103 -15.51 -0.96 -15.08
N LEU A 104 -14.21 -0.91 -14.81
CA LEU A 104 -13.30 -0.03 -15.52
C LEU A 104 -12.22 -0.79 -16.29
N VAL A 105 -11.74 -1.93 -15.79
CA VAL A 105 -10.82 -2.81 -16.54
C VAL A 105 -11.64 -3.72 -17.45
N ARG A 106 -11.51 -3.51 -18.76
CA ARG A 106 -12.31 -4.27 -19.75
C ARG A 106 -11.69 -5.60 -20.13
N GLU A 107 -10.49 -5.57 -20.75
CA GLU A 107 -9.87 -6.74 -21.37
C GLU A 107 -8.54 -7.12 -20.73
N SER A 108 -7.75 -6.12 -20.38
CA SER A 108 -6.37 -6.32 -19.96
C SER A 108 -5.89 -5.24 -19.00
N LEU A 109 -5.00 -5.65 -18.07
CA LEU A 109 -4.33 -4.77 -17.11
C LEU A 109 -2.82 -5.02 -17.16
N ALA A 110 -2.02 -3.95 -17.30
CA ALA A 110 -0.57 -4.02 -17.12
C ALA A 110 -0.22 -3.72 -15.66
N VAL A 111 0.71 -4.51 -15.12
CA VAL A 111 1.11 -4.47 -13.72
C VAL A 111 2.63 -4.64 -13.59
N PRO A 112 3.37 -3.72 -12.95
CA PRO A 112 4.74 -3.99 -12.54
C PRO A 112 4.78 -5.09 -11.48
N VAL A 113 5.71 -6.02 -11.56
CA VAL A 113 5.86 -7.11 -10.57
C VAL A 113 7.30 -7.21 -10.07
N PRO A 114 7.50 -7.39 -8.74
CA PRO A 114 6.51 -7.64 -7.70
C PRO A 114 5.73 -6.38 -7.29
N THR A 115 4.45 -6.56 -6.92
CA THR A 115 3.60 -5.48 -6.42
C THR A 115 2.53 -6.01 -5.44
N PHE A 116 1.49 -5.22 -5.17
CA PHE A 116 0.36 -5.66 -4.36
C PHE A 116 -0.47 -6.70 -5.12
N GLY A 117 -0.52 -7.94 -4.62
CA GLY A 117 -1.08 -9.09 -5.32
C GLY A 117 -2.53 -8.94 -5.80
N ARG A 118 -3.36 -8.10 -5.14
CA ARG A 118 -4.74 -7.90 -5.63
C ARG A 118 -4.80 -7.26 -7.03
N TRP A 119 -3.76 -6.56 -7.46
CA TRP A 119 -3.68 -6.04 -8.83
C TRP A 119 -3.33 -7.11 -9.88
N THR A 120 -2.81 -8.26 -9.45
CA THR A 120 -2.62 -9.45 -10.31
C THR A 120 -3.77 -10.44 -10.16
N ASP A 121 -4.13 -10.78 -8.92
CA ASP A 121 -5.07 -11.86 -8.62
C ASP A 121 -6.49 -11.52 -9.08
N GLN A 122 -6.99 -10.32 -8.74
CA GLN A 122 -8.36 -9.92 -9.05
C GLN A 122 -8.67 -9.94 -10.56
N PRO A 123 -7.85 -9.36 -11.45
CA PRO A 123 -8.11 -9.42 -12.90
C PRO A 123 -8.00 -10.85 -13.46
N MET A 124 -7.07 -11.67 -12.96
CA MET A 124 -6.96 -13.08 -13.36
C MET A 124 -8.19 -13.88 -12.93
N GLU A 125 -8.68 -13.68 -11.68
CA GLU A 125 -9.89 -14.31 -11.17
C GLU A 125 -11.13 -13.97 -12.02
N THR A 126 -11.18 -12.78 -12.61
CA THR A 126 -12.26 -12.31 -13.49
C THR A 126 -12.02 -12.60 -14.98
N GLY A 127 -10.99 -13.38 -15.30
CA GLY A 127 -10.69 -13.83 -16.66
C GLY A 127 -10.05 -12.78 -17.57
N LYS A 128 -9.48 -11.71 -17.01
CA LYS A 128 -8.80 -10.68 -17.79
C LYS A 128 -7.33 -11.03 -18.02
N ARG A 129 -6.78 -10.55 -19.13
CA ARG A 129 -5.35 -10.67 -19.40
C ARG A 129 -4.56 -9.73 -18.49
N VAL A 130 -3.57 -10.27 -17.79
CA VAL A 130 -2.64 -9.49 -16.97
C VAL A 130 -1.26 -9.48 -17.62
N ASP A 131 -0.84 -8.32 -18.12
CA ASP A 131 0.47 -8.12 -18.70
C ASP A 131 1.45 -7.66 -17.62
N MET A 132 2.36 -8.55 -17.22
CA MET A 132 3.28 -8.33 -16.11
C MET A 132 4.60 -7.75 -16.58
N PHE A 133 4.98 -6.59 -16.04
CA PHE A 133 6.26 -5.91 -16.29
C PHE A 133 7.23 -6.23 -15.13
N PRO A 134 8.32 -7.01 -15.38
CA PRO A 134 9.21 -7.42 -14.31
C PRO A 134 10.13 -6.28 -13.85
N LEU A 135 10.07 -5.95 -12.56
CA LEU A 135 11.04 -5.09 -11.91
C LEU A 135 12.32 -5.87 -11.64
N GLN A 136 13.47 -5.26 -11.90
CA GLN A 136 14.76 -5.93 -11.83
C GLN A 136 15.43 -5.73 -10.47
N GLU A 137 15.83 -6.83 -9.80
CA GLU A 137 16.58 -6.77 -8.54
C GLU A 137 17.88 -5.96 -8.69
N ALA A 138 18.60 -6.13 -9.82
CA ALA A 138 19.84 -5.40 -10.10
C ALA A 138 19.65 -3.87 -10.15
N GLY A 139 18.44 -3.40 -10.49
CA GLY A 139 18.04 -1.99 -10.45
C GLY A 139 17.34 -1.59 -9.15
N GLY A 140 17.43 -2.41 -8.09
CA GLY A 140 16.75 -2.14 -6.82
C GLY A 140 15.22 -2.13 -6.92
N PHE A 141 14.65 -2.86 -7.87
CA PHE A 141 13.22 -2.90 -8.20
C PHE A 141 12.62 -1.57 -8.67
N ALA A 142 13.45 -0.61 -9.07
CA ALA A 142 12.99 0.67 -9.59
C ALA A 142 12.14 0.49 -10.85
N LEU A 143 11.00 1.19 -10.93
CA LEU A 143 10.14 1.23 -12.10
C LEU A 143 10.56 2.36 -13.03
N ASP A 144 11.01 2.01 -14.23
CA ASP A 144 11.21 2.95 -15.34
C ASP A 144 9.87 3.16 -16.06
N LEU A 145 9.25 4.33 -15.87
CA LEU A 145 7.94 4.66 -16.44
C LEU A 145 7.96 4.76 -17.97
N ALA A 146 9.08 5.16 -18.57
CA ALA A 146 9.18 5.21 -20.05
C ALA A 146 9.15 3.80 -20.64
N ARG A 147 9.99 2.90 -20.14
CA ARG A 147 10.01 1.48 -20.53
C ARG A 147 8.70 0.78 -20.23
N TYR A 148 8.08 1.10 -19.11
CA TYR A 148 6.76 0.55 -18.77
C TYR A 148 5.69 1.02 -19.75
N GLY A 149 5.69 2.30 -20.13
CA GLY A 149 4.78 2.84 -21.13
C GLY A 149 4.99 2.20 -22.52
N GLU A 150 6.24 1.96 -22.94
CA GLU A 150 6.56 1.23 -24.17
C GLU A 150 6.03 -0.21 -24.12
N PHE A 151 6.24 -0.90 -23.01
CA PHE A 151 5.71 -2.25 -22.78
C PHE A 151 4.18 -2.29 -22.90
N VAL A 152 3.46 -1.36 -22.25
CA VAL A 152 2.00 -1.25 -22.32
C VAL A 152 1.52 -1.08 -23.77
N ARG A 153 2.19 -0.22 -24.54
CA ARG A 153 1.85 -0.01 -25.96
C ARG A 153 2.14 -1.24 -26.81
N ALA A 154 3.31 -1.85 -26.64
CA ALA A 154 3.71 -3.04 -27.37
C ALA A 154 2.78 -4.24 -27.13
N ARG A 155 2.24 -4.37 -25.92
CA ARG A 155 1.27 -5.42 -25.55
C ARG A 155 -0.16 -5.08 -25.95
N GLY A 156 -0.45 -3.86 -26.36
CA GLY A 156 -1.80 -3.39 -26.62
C GLY A 156 -2.69 -3.39 -25.38
N THR A 157 -2.10 -3.24 -24.20
CA THR A 157 -2.84 -3.30 -22.92
C THR A 157 -3.72 -2.08 -22.76
N ARG A 158 -4.96 -2.27 -22.29
CA ARG A 158 -5.98 -1.22 -22.23
C ARG A 158 -6.01 -0.46 -20.91
N ALA A 159 -5.66 -1.11 -19.79
CA ALA A 159 -5.57 -0.50 -18.46
C ALA A 159 -4.17 -0.69 -17.87
N VAL A 160 -3.74 0.25 -17.03
CA VAL A 160 -2.42 0.20 -16.38
C VAL A 160 -2.56 0.54 -14.90
N VAL A 161 -1.71 -0.05 -14.05
CA VAL A 161 -1.61 0.29 -12.64
C VAL A 161 -0.17 0.60 -12.27
N VAL A 162 0.00 1.59 -11.39
CA VAL A 162 1.26 1.94 -10.71
C VAL A 162 0.96 2.10 -9.23
N CYS A 163 1.67 1.34 -8.37
CA CYS A 163 1.63 1.54 -6.93
C CYS A 163 2.75 2.51 -6.52
N ASN A 164 2.42 3.57 -5.79
CA ASN A 164 3.39 4.57 -5.34
C ASN A 164 3.10 5.05 -3.91
N PRO A 165 3.95 4.69 -2.93
CA PRO A 165 5.07 3.74 -2.97
C PRO A 165 4.64 2.30 -3.29
N ASN A 166 5.52 1.55 -4.00
CA ASN A 166 5.23 0.18 -4.35
C ASN A 166 5.32 -0.77 -3.13
N ASN A 167 4.62 -1.88 -3.18
CA ASN A 167 4.64 -2.93 -2.17
C ASN A 167 4.95 -4.28 -2.86
N PRO A 168 6.11 -4.92 -2.63
CA PRO A 168 6.80 -4.96 -1.32
C PRO A 168 8.04 -4.07 -1.18
N ASP A 169 8.60 -3.51 -2.26
CA ASP A 169 9.93 -2.90 -2.25
C ASP A 169 9.97 -1.47 -1.66
N GLY A 170 8.84 -0.76 -1.60
CA GLY A 170 8.77 0.62 -1.11
C GLY A 170 9.29 1.66 -2.10
N GLY A 171 9.55 1.25 -3.35
CA GLY A 171 10.01 2.14 -4.42
C GLY A 171 9.06 3.30 -4.63
N TYR A 172 9.61 4.48 -4.92
CA TYR A 172 8.89 5.73 -5.01
C TYR A 172 9.15 6.43 -6.35
N LEU A 173 8.09 6.99 -6.90
CA LEU A 173 8.10 7.76 -8.14
C LEU A 173 7.71 9.21 -7.84
N HIS A 174 8.48 10.15 -8.34
CA HIS A 174 8.20 11.57 -8.16
C HIS A 174 6.91 11.99 -8.87
N LYS A 175 6.16 12.89 -8.25
CA LYS A 175 4.88 13.39 -8.74
C LYS A 175 4.92 13.81 -10.21
N GLN A 176 5.94 14.59 -10.60
CA GLN A 176 6.07 15.07 -11.98
C GLN A 176 6.21 13.91 -12.98
N ALA A 177 6.96 12.86 -12.64
CA ALA A 177 7.12 11.69 -13.51
C ALA A 177 5.80 10.91 -13.65
N LEU A 178 5.01 10.81 -12.57
CA LEU A 178 3.67 10.21 -12.62
C LEU A 178 2.70 11.04 -13.48
N VAL A 179 2.74 12.36 -13.38
CA VAL A 179 1.91 13.26 -14.21
C VAL A 179 2.24 13.06 -15.69
N GLN A 180 3.53 13.05 -16.05
CA GLN A 180 3.97 12.78 -17.43
C GLN A 180 3.55 11.39 -17.91
N PHE A 181 3.62 10.38 -17.03
CA PHE A 181 3.15 9.02 -17.36
C PHE A 181 1.64 8.98 -17.59
N MET A 182 0.83 9.64 -16.74
CA MET A 182 -0.62 9.75 -16.95
C MET A 182 -0.96 10.39 -18.29
N ASP A 183 -0.24 11.44 -18.68
CA ASP A 183 -0.41 12.10 -19.98
C ASP A 183 0.00 11.18 -21.14
N ALA A 184 1.10 10.46 -20.99
CA ALA A 184 1.55 9.48 -21.99
C ALA A 184 0.59 8.28 -22.14
N MET A 185 -0.28 8.02 -21.15
CA MET A 185 -1.29 6.96 -21.14
C MET A 185 -2.72 7.48 -21.36
N ALA A 186 -2.88 8.72 -21.83
CA ALA A 186 -4.20 9.33 -22.03
C ALA A 186 -5.10 8.58 -23.05
N ASP A 187 -4.49 7.78 -23.94
CA ASP A 187 -5.17 6.93 -24.93
C ASP A 187 -5.56 5.53 -24.37
N ARG A 188 -5.24 5.23 -23.11
CA ARG A 188 -5.66 4.00 -22.44
C ARG A 188 -7.05 4.16 -21.84
N ASP A 189 -7.75 3.03 -21.65
CA ASP A 189 -9.09 3.05 -21.02
C ASP A 189 -9.02 3.48 -19.57
N LEU A 190 -7.93 3.10 -18.86
CA LEU A 190 -7.76 3.34 -17.43
C LEU A 190 -6.30 3.44 -17.02
N VAL A 191 -5.99 4.42 -16.19
CA VAL A 191 -4.74 4.53 -15.43
C VAL A 191 -5.06 4.55 -13.96
N VAL A 192 -4.53 3.60 -13.20
CA VAL A 192 -4.69 3.55 -11.73
C VAL A 192 -3.37 3.90 -11.07
N ILE A 193 -3.40 4.86 -10.17
CA ILE A 193 -2.29 5.18 -9.27
C ILE A 193 -2.70 4.77 -7.86
N ASP A 194 -2.09 3.70 -7.35
CA ASP A 194 -2.36 3.21 -5.99
C ASP A 194 -1.43 3.89 -4.98
N GLU A 195 -1.95 4.91 -4.33
CA GLU A 195 -1.27 5.71 -3.32
C GLU A 195 -1.54 5.21 -1.88
N SER A 196 -1.77 3.92 -1.70
CA SER A 196 -2.14 3.34 -0.39
C SER A 196 -1.11 3.53 0.74
N PHE A 197 0.13 3.91 0.41
CA PHE A 197 1.22 4.12 1.37
C PHE A 197 1.82 5.53 1.30
N LEU A 198 1.21 6.43 0.55
CA LEU A 198 1.82 7.70 0.18
C LEU A 198 2.08 8.63 1.37
N GLU A 199 1.22 8.62 2.41
CA GLU A 199 1.41 9.45 3.60
C GLU A 199 2.70 9.16 4.36
N PHE A 200 3.28 7.97 4.20
CA PHE A 200 4.56 7.61 4.81
C PHE A 200 5.77 8.15 4.03
N ALA A 201 5.57 8.60 2.79
CA ALA A 201 6.63 9.17 1.98
C ALA A 201 7.05 10.56 2.48
N ASP A 202 8.34 10.88 2.29
CA ASP A 202 8.97 12.15 2.65
C ASP A 202 9.92 12.68 1.55
N ALA A 203 9.88 12.07 0.36
CA ALA A 203 10.70 12.47 -0.77
C ALA A 203 10.28 13.83 -1.39
N GLU A 204 9.00 14.20 -1.23
CA GLU A 204 8.42 15.45 -1.73
C GLU A 204 7.42 16.02 -0.71
N ALA A 205 7.21 17.34 -0.74
CA ALA A 205 6.26 18.01 0.15
C ALA A 205 4.80 17.67 -0.22
N GLU A 206 4.48 17.59 -1.52
CA GLU A 206 3.15 17.31 -2.06
C GLU A 206 3.19 16.13 -3.05
N PRO A 207 3.35 14.90 -2.55
CA PRO A 207 3.62 13.75 -3.42
C PRO A 207 2.38 13.21 -4.17
N SER A 208 1.15 13.57 -3.76
CA SER A 208 -0.08 13.02 -4.32
C SER A 208 -0.43 13.60 -5.68
N VAL A 209 -0.93 12.74 -6.58
CA VAL A 209 -1.46 13.13 -7.90
C VAL A 209 -2.98 13.25 -7.92
N VAL A 210 -3.65 13.36 -6.77
CA VAL A 210 -5.13 13.43 -6.71
C VAL A 210 -5.70 14.62 -7.46
N GLN A 211 -5.04 15.78 -7.40
CA GLN A 211 -5.52 17.00 -8.10
C GLN A 211 -5.43 16.81 -9.62
N GLU A 212 -4.34 16.27 -10.10
CA GLU A 212 -4.09 15.98 -11.52
C GLU A 212 -5.01 14.88 -12.05
N ALA A 213 -5.33 13.88 -11.22
CA ALA A 213 -6.25 12.79 -11.57
C ALA A 213 -7.68 13.27 -11.80
N MET A 214 -8.17 14.20 -11.00
CA MET A 214 -9.53 14.75 -11.15
C MET A 214 -9.75 15.45 -12.49
N LEU A 215 -8.68 15.93 -13.12
CA LEU A 215 -8.73 16.62 -14.42
C LEU A 215 -8.68 15.65 -15.61
N ARG A 216 -8.39 14.36 -15.38
CA ARG A 216 -8.22 13.36 -16.44
C ARG A 216 -9.38 12.38 -16.48
N PRO A 217 -9.97 12.11 -17.68
CA PRO A 217 -11.16 11.27 -17.77
C PRO A 217 -10.92 9.79 -17.51
N ASN A 218 -9.66 9.35 -17.54
CA ASN A 218 -9.26 7.94 -17.45
C ASN A 218 -8.36 7.61 -16.25
N VAL A 219 -8.17 8.54 -15.31
CA VAL A 219 -7.26 8.33 -14.16
C VAL A 219 -8.05 8.12 -12.87
N VAL A 220 -7.63 7.14 -12.08
CA VAL A 220 -8.12 6.84 -10.73
C VAL A 220 -6.94 6.81 -9.77
N VAL A 221 -7.03 7.53 -8.67
CA VAL A 221 -6.12 7.41 -7.52
C VAL A 221 -6.80 6.62 -6.42
N LEU A 222 -6.15 5.59 -5.89
CA LEU A 222 -6.65 4.75 -4.81
C LEU A 222 -5.90 5.04 -3.51
N ARG A 223 -6.65 5.17 -2.40
CA ARG A 223 -6.11 5.48 -1.07
C ARG A 223 -6.62 4.49 -0.04
N SER A 224 -5.78 4.13 0.94
CA SER A 224 -6.11 3.20 2.02
C SER A 224 -5.98 3.87 3.38
N LEU A 225 -7.11 4.21 4.00
CA LEU A 225 -7.12 4.90 5.29
C LEU A 225 -6.74 3.96 6.45
N GLY A 226 -7.10 2.67 6.36
CA GLY A 226 -6.79 1.71 7.42
C GLY A 226 -5.28 1.52 7.68
N LYS A 227 -4.43 1.72 6.67
CA LYS A 227 -2.97 1.65 6.82
C LYS A 227 -2.42 2.88 7.53
N ASN A 228 -2.84 4.05 7.06
CA ASN A 228 -2.36 5.35 7.53
C ASN A 228 -2.77 5.62 8.97
N PHE A 229 -4.00 5.24 9.30
CA PHE A 229 -4.57 5.43 10.64
C PHE A 229 -4.40 4.22 11.57
N GLY A 230 -3.60 3.21 11.18
CA GLY A 230 -3.35 2.05 12.05
C GLY A 230 -4.58 1.17 12.33
N LEU A 231 -5.64 1.29 11.54
CA LEU A 231 -6.96 0.70 11.77
C LEU A 231 -7.38 -0.25 10.65
N HIS A 232 -6.56 -1.25 10.37
CA HIS A 232 -6.85 -2.23 9.30
C HIS A 232 -8.17 -2.97 9.47
N GLY A 233 -8.55 -3.27 10.73
CA GLY A 233 -9.77 -4.01 11.05
C GLY A 233 -11.06 -3.25 10.73
N ILE A 234 -11.01 -1.92 10.69
CA ILE A 234 -12.18 -1.08 10.39
C ILE A 234 -12.56 -1.13 8.92
N ARG A 235 -11.63 -1.43 8.03
CA ARG A 235 -11.88 -1.60 6.61
C ARG A 235 -12.47 -0.35 5.94
N PHE A 236 -11.64 0.67 5.70
CA PHE A 236 -12.07 1.84 4.93
C PHE A 236 -10.94 2.38 4.03
N GLY A 237 -11.35 2.93 2.90
CA GLY A 237 -10.49 3.52 1.88
C GLY A 237 -11.33 4.31 0.92
N TYR A 238 -10.67 5.04 0.02
CA TYR A 238 -11.36 5.82 -0.99
C TYR A 238 -10.58 5.85 -2.30
N LEU A 239 -11.29 6.13 -3.39
CA LEU A 239 -10.69 6.51 -4.65
C LEU A 239 -11.02 7.96 -4.98
N VAL A 240 -10.13 8.60 -5.72
CA VAL A 240 -10.34 9.92 -6.30
C VAL A 240 -10.21 9.82 -7.82
N ALA A 241 -11.17 10.39 -8.54
CA ALA A 241 -11.18 10.41 -9.99
C ALA A 241 -12.01 11.60 -10.51
N ASN A 242 -12.03 11.76 -11.83
CA ASN A 242 -13.00 12.64 -12.47
C ASN A 242 -14.43 12.30 -11.99
N PRO A 243 -15.34 13.28 -11.82
CA PRO A 243 -16.70 13.06 -11.33
C PRO A 243 -17.48 11.95 -12.05
N ALA A 244 -17.28 11.80 -13.37
CA ALA A 244 -17.94 10.76 -14.16
C ALA A 244 -17.45 9.35 -13.77
N LEU A 245 -16.13 9.15 -13.59
CA LEU A 245 -15.56 7.87 -13.15
C LEU A 245 -15.93 7.57 -11.70
N ALA A 246 -15.75 8.53 -10.79
CA ALA A 246 -16.12 8.36 -9.38
C ALA A 246 -17.62 8.03 -9.23
N GLY A 247 -18.47 8.71 -10.01
CA GLY A 247 -19.92 8.47 -10.05
C GLY A 247 -20.30 7.07 -10.50
N ARG A 248 -19.61 6.51 -11.51
CA ARG A 248 -19.82 5.12 -11.96
C ARG A 248 -19.53 4.12 -10.85
N VAL A 249 -18.45 4.32 -10.10
CA VAL A 249 -18.11 3.42 -8.98
C VAL A 249 -19.10 3.59 -7.84
N ARG A 250 -19.43 4.84 -7.43
CA ARG A 250 -20.44 5.10 -6.37
C ARG A 250 -21.79 4.45 -6.66
N ALA A 251 -22.25 4.49 -7.92
CA ALA A 251 -23.52 3.93 -8.30
C ALA A 251 -23.62 2.40 -8.10
N MET A 252 -22.48 1.71 -8.02
CA MET A 252 -22.41 0.25 -7.85
C MET A 252 -22.11 -0.17 -6.40
N LEU A 253 -21.65 0.77 -5.56
CA LEU A 253 -21.40 0.46 -4.16
C LEU A 253 -22.73 0.14 -3.44
N PRO A 254 -22.77 -0.91 -2.61
CA PRO A 254 -23.94 -1.21 -1.80
C PRO A 254 -24.30 -0.04 -0.86
N LYS A 255 -25.59 0.14 -0.60
CA LYS A 255 -26.01 1.04 0.48
C LYS A 255 -25.39 0.57 1.80
N TRP A 256 -24.91 1.50 2.63
CA TRP A 256 -24.22 1.20 3.88
C TRP A 256 -23.02 0.26 3.70
N ASN A 257 -22.26 0.42 2.60
CA ASN A 257 -21.03 -0.34 2.39
C ASN A 257 -19.93 -0.01 3.43
N LEU A 258 -20.04 1.12 4.12
CA LEU A 258 -19.20 1.48 5.25
C LEU A 258 -19.86 1.06 6.56
N ASN A 259 -19.04 0.64 7.52
CA ASN A 259 -19.52 0.27 8.84
C ASN A 259 -19.46 1.45 9.82
N SER A 260 -20.17 1.32 10.97
CA SER A 260 -20.24 2.38 11.97
C SER A 260 -18.89 2.73 12.62
N PHE A 261 -17.93 1.80 12.68
CA PHE A 261 -16.58 2.11 13.13
C PHE A 261 -15.87 3.07 12.16
N ALA A 262 -16.02 2.84 10.84
CA ALA A 262 -15.43 3.73 9.84
C ALA A 262 -16.00 5.14 9.94
N GLU A 263 -17.32 5.27 10.15
CA GLU A 263 -17.97 6.55 10.39
C GLU A 263 -17.37 7.26 11.61
N HIS A 264 -17.38 6.62 12.78
CA HIS A 264 -16.87 7.21 14.02
C HIS A 264 -15.42 7.67 13.87
N VAL A 265 -14.57 6.84 13.25
CA VAL A 265 -13.17 7.21 13.01
C VAL A 265 -13.05 8.43 12.10
N VAL A 266 -13.81 8.50 11.00
CA VAL A 266 -13.77 9.66 10.10
C VAL A 266 -14.13 10.94 10.83
N PHE A 267 -15.16 10.91 11.70
CA PHE A 267 -15.58 12.08 12.46
C PHE A 267 -14.56 12.48 13.55
N MET A 268 -13.94 11.50 14.22
CA MET A 268 -12.89 11.75 15.21
C MET A 268 -11.62 12.37 14.62
N LEU A 269 -11.28 12.07 13.36
CA LEU A 269 -10.04 12.56 12.73
C LEU A 269 -9.93 14.08 12.69
N ARG A 270 -11.04 14.81 12.73
CA ARG A 270 -11.07 16.27 12.80
C ARG A 270 -10.25 16.81 13.97
N ASP A 271 -10.34 16.16 15.12
CA ASP A 271 -9.77 16.64 16.36
C ASP A 271 -8.34 16.11 16.61
N HIS A 272 -7.90 15.13 15.81
CA HIS A 272 -6.62 14.42 15.99
C HIS A 272 -5.59 14.65 14.89
N GLY A 273 -5.74 15.70 14.10
CA GLY A 273 -4.79 16.05 13.01
C GLY A 273 -3.33 16.20 13.46
N PRO A 274 -3.05 16.95 14.55
CA PRO A 274 -1.69 17.10 15.08
C PRO A 274 -1.05 15.79 15.55
N GLU A 275 -1.83 14.90 16.20
CA GLU A 275 -1.39 13.57 16.63
C GLU A 275 -1.04 12.70 15.42
N TYR A 276 -1.89 12.72 14.41
CA TYR A 276 -1.65 12.00 13.16
C TYR A 276 -0.37 12.47 12.47
N ALA A 277 -0.18 13.77 12.32
CA ALA A 277 1.04 14.34 11.73
C ALA A 277 2.30 13.90 12.50
N ARG A 278 2.28 13.98 13.84
CA ARG A 278 3.38 13.50 14.69
C ARG A 278 3.67 12.02 14.48
N SER A 279 2.63 11.20 14.35
CA SER A 279 2.77 9.75 14.13
C SER A 279 3.50 9.44 12.80
N LEU A 280 3.19 10.16 11.73
CA LEU A 280 3.87 10.01 10.44
C LEU A 280 5.35 10.40 10.52
N HIS A 281 5.68 11.49 11.21
CA HIS A 281 7.08 11.88 11.44
C HIS A 281 7.84 10.82 12.23
N GLN A 282 7.20 10.20 13.23
CA GLN A 282 7.81 9.12 14.00
C GLN A 282 8.08 7.89 13.12
N VAL A 283 7.11 7.47 12.31
CA VAL A 283 7.28 6.34 11.38
C VAL A 283 8.45 6.58 10.42
N ARG A 284 8.60 7.79 9.88
CA ARG A 284 9.70 8.15 8.97
C ARG A 284 11.06 8.05 9.65
N ARG A 285 11.19 8.54 10.88
CA ARG A 285 12.44 8.41 11.68
C ARG A 285 12.76 6.95 11.98
N ASP A 286 11.76 6.19 12.45
CA ASP A 286 11.97 4.78 12.79
C ASP A 286 12.27 3.93 11.56
N ARG A 287 11.76 4.28 10.38
CA ARG A 287 12.13 3.65 9.11
C ARG A 287 13.63 3.76 8.85
N LEU A 288 14.20 4.96 8.99
CA LEU A 288 15.61 5.20 8.77
C LEU A 288 16.49 4.47 9.79
N GLU A 289 16.10 4.51 11.05
CA GLU A 289 16.83 3.82 12.12
C GLU A 289 16.77 2.30 11.97
N MET A 290 15.60 1.74 11.66
CA MET A 290 15.42 0.32 11.38
C MET A 290 16.23 -0.13 10.16
N ALA A 291 16.28 0.71 9.10
CA ALA A 291 17.09 0.42 7.93
C ALA A 291 18.58 0.36 8.28
N ALA A 292 19.08 1.30 9.09
CA ALA A 292 20.47 1.30 9.55
C ALA A 292 20.81 0.06 10.38
N GLN A 293 19.94 -0.32 11.34
CA GLN A 293 20.14 -1.51 12.18
C GLN A 293 20.15 -2.79 11.36
N LEU A 294 19.22 -2.96 10.40
CA LEU A 294 19.18 -4.12 9.52
C LEU A 294 20.37 -4.19 8.57
N SER A 295 20.82 -3.05 8.05
CA SER A 295 21.99 -2.98 7.16
C SER A 295 23.31 -3.34 7.86
N ALA A 296 23.35 -3.31 9.19
CA ALA A 296 24.50 -3.76 9.97
C ALA A 296 24.63 -5.29 10.03
N LEU A 297 23.57 -6.03 9.68
CA LEU A 297 23.61 -7.49 9.68
C LEU A 297 24.38 -8.01 8.43
N PRO A 298 25.40 -8.87 8.59
CA PRO A 298 26.24 -9.30 7.48
C PRO A 298 25.49 -10.00 6.36
N GLY A 299 25.67 -9.53 5.11
CA GLY A 299 25.07 -10.13 3.92
C GLY A 299 23.56 -9.87 3.74
N LEU A 300 22.91 -9.15 4.67
CA LEU A 300 21.56 -8.65 4.50
C LEU A 300 21.60 -7.40 3.59
N THR A 301 20.70 -7.32 2.61
CA THR A 301 20.57 -6.12 1.77
C THR A 301 19.24 -5.45 2.09
N VAL A 302 19.25 -4.18 2.42
CA VAL A 302 18.04 -3.37 2.68
C VAL A 302 17.81 -2.45 1.49
N TYR A 303 16.63 -2.53 0.87
CA TYR A 303 16.27 -1.65 -0.25
C TYR A 303 15.69 -0.32 0.28
N PRO A 304 15.99 0.82 -0.37
CA PRO A 304 15.38 2.12 -0.03
C PRO A 304 13.85 2.06 -0.12
N SER A 305 13.17 2.66 0.86
CA SER A 305 11.71 2.63 0.92
C SER A 305 11.13 3.98 1.32
N GLN A 306 10.01 4.34 0.70
CA GLN A 306 9.16 5.46 1.08
C GLN A 306 7.81 5.00 1.70
N GLY A 307 7.64 3.69 1.92
CA GLY A 307 6.54 3.12 2.68
C GLY A 307 6.81 3.05 4.19
N ASN A 308 5.86 2.50 4.95
CA ASN A 308 6.05 2.15 6.36
C ASN A 308 6.59 0.72 6.55
N PHE A 309 7.40 0.25 5.62
CA PHE A 309 8.04 -1.06 5.63
C PHE A 309 9.37 -1.00 4.87
N LEU A 310 10.22 -1.99 5.13
CA LEU A 310 11.47 -2.21 4.42
C LEU A 310 11.41 -3.54 3.68
N PHE A 311 11.94 -3.59 2.48
CA PHE A 311 12.17 -4.80 1.71
C PHE A 311 13.62 -5.20 1.90
N VAL A 312 13.85 -6.45 2.29
CA VAL A 312 15.20 -6.93 2.60
C VAL A 312 15.46 -8.24 1.89
N ARG A 313 16.67 -8.37 1.35
CA ARG A 313 17.18 -9.64 0.82
C ARG A 313 18.03 -10.32 1.89
N LEU A 314 17.73 -11.58 2.15
CA LEU A 314 18.45 -12.42 3.08
C LEU A 314 19.86 -12.75 2.55
N PRO A 315 20.83 -13.06 3.46
CA PRO A 315 22.15 -13.56 3.08
C PRO A 315 22.07 -14.79 2.17
N VAL A 316 23.10 -15.01 1.38
CA VAL A 316 23.21 -16.20 0.51
C VAL A 316 23.14 -17.47 1.35
N GLY A 317 22.30 -18.41 0.93
CA GLY A 317 22.06 -19.67 1.65
C GLY A 317 20.96 -19.61 2.72
N ALA A 318 20.45 -18.42 3.09
CA ALA A 318 19.31 -18.31 3.97
C ALA A 318 18.00 -18.45 3.17
N GLU A 319 17.07 -19.26 3.68
CA GLU A 319 15.76 -19.54 3.10
C GLU A 319 14.69 -18.85 3.93
N GLY A 320 13.88 -17.99 3.30
CA GLY A 320 12.97 -17.08 4.00
C GLY A 320 11.85 -17.77 4.75
N THR A 321 11.34 -18.90 4.26
CA THR A 321 10.32 -19.67 4.99
C THR A 321 10.88 -20.25 6.29
N ALA A 322 12.11 -20.77 6.26
CA ALA A 322 12.79 -21.26 7.46
C ALA A 322 13.09 -20.11 8.44
N VAL A 323 13.56 -18.97 7.94
CA VAL A 323 13.78 -17.75 8.76
C VAL A 323 12.47 -17.30 9.40
N ARG A 324 11.39 -17.17 8.62
CA ARG A 324 10.06 -16.80 9.11
C ARG A 324 9.58 -17.72 10.24
N ASP A 325 9.67 -19.02 10.02
CA ASP A 325 9.17 -20.03 10.96
C ASP A 325 9.97 -19.99 12.27
N ARG A 326 11.31 -19.87 12.19
CA ARG A 326 12.17 -19.73 13.37
C ARG A 326 11.96 -18.40 14.10
N MET A 327 11.81 -17.30 13.39
CA MET A 327 11.48 -16.00 14.00
C MET A 327 10.19 -16.06 14.79
N LEU A 328 9.17 -16.75 14.29
CA LEU A 328 7.91 -16.92 15.00
C LEU A 328 8.04 -17.84 16.21
N THR A 329 8.67 -19.01 16.05
CA THR A 329 8.69 -20.04 17.10
C THR A 329 9.71 -19.79 18.18
N GLU A 330 10.90 -19.25 17.84
CA GLU A 330 12.00 -19.03 18.77
C GLU A 330 11.99 -17.62 19.39
N HIS A 331 11.56 -16.60 18.59
CA HIS A 331 11.65 -15.18 18.99
C HIS A 331 10.31 -14.49 19.15
N ARG A 332 9.20 -15.16 18.79
CA ARG A 332 7.85 -14.59 18.83
C ARG A 332 7.73 -13.30 18.00
N VAL A 333 8.33 -13.33 16.82
CA VAL A 333 8.31 -12.24 15.84
C VAL A 333 7.74 -12.78 14.54
N LEU A 334 6.66 -12.17 14.07
CA LEU A 334 5.99 -12.51 12.82
C LEU A 334 6.57 -11.66 11.69
N VAL A 335 7.23 -12.26 10.70
CA VAL A 335 7.80 -11.59 9.53
C VAL A 335 7.11 -12.00 8.24
N ARG A 336 7.04 -11.10 7.26
CA ARG A 336 6.41 -11.36 5.96
C ARG A 336 7.46 -11.86 4.96
N GLU A 337 7.47 -13.16 4.71
CA GLU A 337 8.18 -13.80 3.61
C GLU A 337 7.46 -13.52 2.28
N CYS A 338 8.20 -13.20 1.21
CA CYS A 338 7.64 -12.69 -0.05
C CYS A 338 7.71 -13.67 -1.23
N GLY A 339 8.00 -14.95 -1.01
CA GLY A 339 8.10 -15.97 -2.08
C GLY A 339 6.79 -16.25 -2.80
N ASN A 340 5.65 -15.93 -2.18
CA ASN A 340 4.34 -16.06 -2.83
C ASN A 340 3.93 -14.84 -3.67
N LYS A 341 4.77 -13.82 -3.79
CA LYS A 341 4.53 -12.68 -4.67
C LYS A 341 5.12 -12.94 -6.06
N ILE A 342 4.32 -12.75 -7.08
CA ILE A 342 4.79 -12.83 -8.47
C ILE A 342 5.95 -11.84 -8.67
N GLY A 343 7.05 -12.30 -9.25
CA GLY A 343 8.27 -11.50 -9.45
C GLY A 343 9.17 -11.37 -8.23
N SER A 344 8.87 -12.11 -7.13
CA SER A 344 9.70 -12.18 -5.93
C SER A 344 10.14 -13.63 -5.63
N SER A 345 10.86 -13.86 -4.54
CA SER A 345 11.27 -15.19 -4.10
C SER A 345 11.33 -15.25 -2.57
N SER A 346 11.53 -16.48 -2.02
CA SER A 346 11.68 -16.67 -0.57
C SER A 346 12.98 -16.07 0.00
N ARG A 347 13.86 -15.53 -0.85
CA ARG A 347 15.04 -14.77 -0.41
C ARG A 347 14.69 -13.38 0.16
N PHE A 348 13.44 -12.95 0.04
CA PHE A 348 13.04 -11.61 0.43
C PHE A 348 12.03 -11.62 1.57
N LEU A 349 12.24 -10.70 2.52
CA LEU A 349 11.27 -10.36 3.55
C LEU A 349 10.78 -8.92 3.37
N ARG A 350 9.51 -8.66 3.66
CA ARG A 350 8.99 -7.32 3.90
C ARG A 350 8.75 -7.15 5.39
N LEU A 351 9.40 -6.16 5.99
CA LEU A 351 9.40 -5.90 7.43
C LEU A 351 8.78 -4.52 7.68
N VAL A 352 7.69 -4.49 8.42
CA VAL A 352 6.96 -3.25 8.74
C VAL A 352 7.73 -2.42 9.76
N VAL A 353 7.70 -1.11 9.62
CA VAL A 353 8.29 -0.17 10.60
C VAL A 353 7.49 -0.22 11.90
N ARG A 354 8.20 -0.41 13.01
CA ARG A 354 7.64 -0.51 14.35
C ARG A 354 8.47 0.29 15.35
N PRO A 355 7.97 0.50 16.60
CA PRO A 355 8.72 1.15 17.66
C PRO A 355 10.07 0.46 17.91
N GLN A 356 11.08 1.23 18.29
CA GLN A 356 12.46 0.75 18.40
C GLN A 356 12.64 -0.42 19.38
N ALA A 357 11.77 -0.57 20.40
CA ALA A 357 11.78 -1.74 21.27
C ALA A 357 11.50 -3.04 20.49
N ASP A 358 10.53 -3.00 19.58
CA ASP A 358 10.19 -4.13 18.70
C ASP A 358 11.30 -4.38 17.67
N VAL A 359 11.87 -3.30 17.10
CA VAL A 359 12.97 -3.40 16.12
C VAL A 359 14.19 -4.07 16.72
N ARG A 360 14.57 -3.72 17.95
CA ARG A 360 15.68 -4.42 18.65
C ARG A 360 15.41 -5.90 18.80
N ARG A 361 14.17 -6.31 19.11
CA ARG A 361 13.79 -7.73 19.20
C ARG A 361 13.88 -8.42 17.82
N LEU A 362 13.43 -7.77 16.76
CA LEU A 362 13.55 -8.27 15.38
C LEU A 362 15.02 -8.50 15.01
N VAL A 363 15.88 -7.47 15.21
CA VAL A 363 17.30 -7.52 14.82
C VAL A 363 18.03 -8.59 15.59
N SER A 364 17.85 -8.67 16.93
CA SER A 364 18.45 -9.71 17.77
C SER A 364 17.97 -11.11 17.35
N GLY A 365 16.69 -11.28 17.02
CA GLY A 365 16.17 -12.56 16.53
C GLY A 365 16.76 -12.95 15.18
N LEU A 366 16.82 -12.01 14.22
CA LEU A 366 17.45 -12.25 12.92
C LEU A 366 18.95 -12.61 13.06
N GLU A 367 19.68 -11.91 13.94
CA GLU A 367 21.07 -12.22 14.21
C GLU A 367 21.25 -13.66 14.71
N GLN A 368 20.44 -14.10 15.66
CA GLN A 368 20.47 -15.47 16.17
C GLN A 368 20.06 -16.52 15.13
N VAL A 369 18.99 -16.23 14.35
CA VAL A 369 18.48 -17.15 13.33
C VAL A 369 19.46 -17.31 12.17
N LEU A 370 20.09 -16.20 11.73
CA LEU A 370 20.96 -16.20 10.55
C LEU A 370 22.41 -16.62 10.88
N TYR A 371 22.93 -16.27 12.07
CA TYR A 371 24.35 -16.42 12.38
C TYR A 371 24.62 -17.21 13.66
N GLY A 372 23.64 -17.41 14.54
CA GLY A 372 23.79 -18.11 15.83
C GLY A 372 24.06 -19.60 15.72
N ALA A 373 23.91 -20.22 14.56
CA ALA A 373 24.14 -21.64 14.31
C ALA A 373 25.63 -22.04 14.10
N GLY A 374 26.56 -21.11 14.33
CA GLY A 374 28.01 -21.35 14.11
C GLY A 374 28.73 -22.22 15.13
N ARG A 375 28.03 -22.88 16.07
CA ARG A 375 28.60 -23.87 16.96
C ARG A 375 27.73 -25.16 17.00
N GLY A 376 27.80 -25.95 15.94
CA GLY A 376 27.49 -27.38 16.01
C GLY A 376 26.13 -27.87 15.52
N ALA A 377 25.64 -27.42 14.36
CA ALA A 377 24.62 -28.17 13.62
C ALA A 377 25.01 -28.21 12.14
N ALA A 378 25.20 -29.43 11.63
CA ALA A 378 25.38 -29.71 10.21
C ALA A 378 24.18 -29.13 9.44
N VAL A 379 24.45 -28.38 8.36
CA VAL A 379 23.46 -27.97 7.39
C VAL A 379 22.71 -29.22 6.92
N PRO A 380 21.39 -29.33 7.08
CA PRO A 380 20.64 -30.37 6.39
C PRO A 380 20.84 -30.15 4.90
N GLY A 381 21.35 -31.15 4.21
CA GLY A 381 21.45 -31.15 2.75
C GLY A 381 20.09 -30.83 2.12
N PRO A 382 20.04 -30.40 0.86
CA PRO A 382 18.81 -30.02 0.21
C PRO A 382 17.81 -31.17 0.30
N ALA A 383 16.75 -30.96 1.07
CA ALA A 383 15.63 -31.88 1.13
C ALA A 383 15.03 -31.96 -0.27
N THR A 384 15.22 -33.09 -0.93
CA THR A 384 14.50 -33.50 -2.12
C THR A 384 13.05 -33.74 -1.74
N GLY A 385 12.32 -32.67 -1.50
CA GLY A 385 10.90 -32.68 -1.23
C GLY A 385 10.26 -31.64 -2.14
N THR A 386 9.65 -32.11 -3.22
CA THR A 386 8.79 -31.35 -4.13
C THR A 386 7.57 -30.81 -3.38
N GLY A 387 7.78 -29.74 -2.62
CA GLY A 387 6.73 -28.94 -2.02
C GLY A 387 6.62 -27.62 -2.76
N TYR A 388 5.96 -27.61 -3.89
CA TYR A 388 5.66 -26.39 -4.63
C TYR A 388 4.75 -25.47 -3.78
N SER A 389 5.16 -24.23 -3.56
CA SER A 389 4.21 -23.20 -3.15
C SER A 389 3.30 -22.94 -4.35
N SER A 390 1.99 -22.89 -4.13
CA SER A 390 0.96 -22.75 -5.18
C SER A 390 1.15 -21.52 -6.10
N GLY A 391 1.95 -20.55 -5.69
CA GLY A 391 2.26 -19.35 -6.49
C GLY A 391 3.30 -19.59 -7.59
N THR A 392 4.35 -20.36 -7.32
CA THR A 392 5.40 -20.67 -8.32
C THR A 392 4.86 -21.58 -9.43
N ALA A 393 4.03 -22.58 -9.09
CA ALA A 393 3.43 -23.46 -10.08
C ALA A 393 2.45 -22.74 -11.02
N ALA A 394 1.75 -21.71 -10.54
CA ALA A 394 0.88 -20.89 -11.38
C ALA A 394 1.69 -19.97 -12.31
N VAL A 395 2.83 -19.44 -11.83
CA VAL A 395 3.73 -18.60 -12.64
C VAL A 395 4.45 -19.43 -13.70
N ASP A 396 4.96 -20.61 -13.34
CA ASP A 396 5.60 -21.51 -14.29
C ASP A 396 4.60 -21.98 -15.36
N ARG A 397 3.35 -22.27 -15.02
CA ARG A 397 2.29 -22.57 -15.99
C ARG A 397 1.96 -21.38 -16.88
N LEU A 398 1.76 -20.19 -16.31
CA LEU A 398 1.49 -18.96 -17.06
C LEU A 398 2.66 -18.58 -17.99
N MET A 399 3.89 -18.77 -17.54
CA MET A 399 5.09 -18.53 -18.35
C MET A 399 5.25 -19.54 -19.49
N TYR A 400 4.79 -20.79 -19.30
CA TYR A 400 4.79 -21.83 -20.33
C TYR A 400 3.60 -21.74 -21.28
N GLU A 401 2.41 -21.42 -20.78
CA GLU A 401 1.17 -21.39 -21.57
C GLU A 401 0.93 -20.05 -22.30
N THR A 402 1.48 -18.94 -21.81
CA THR A 402 1.29 -17.59 -22.40
C THR A 402 2.49 -17.05 -23.16
N ASN A 403 3.19 -17.83 -23.97
CA ASN A 403 4.27 -17.40 -24.85
C ASN A 403 5.68 -17.24 -24.22
N GLY A 404 6.32 -18.33 -23.97
CA GLY A 404 7.77 -18.39 -23.77
C GLY A 404 8.61 -17.82 -24.93
N SER A 405 8.01 -17.55 -26.09
CA SER A 405 8.68 -16.97 -27.27
C SER A 405 8.90 -15.46 -27.15
N GLY A 406 8.04 -14.70 -26.45
CA GLY A 406 8.19 -13.24 -26.31
C GLY A 406 9.34 -12.82 -25.39
N MET A 407 9.59 -13.57 -24.31
CA MET A 407 10.69 -13.25 -23.38
C MET A 407 12.06 -13.69 -23.89
N ARG A 408 12.15 -14.73 -24.71
CA ARG A 408 13.41 -15.11 -25.37
C ARG A 408 13.89 -14.05 -26.36
N ALA A 409 12.99 -13.32 -27.03
CA ALA A 409 13.34 -12.23 -27.94
C ALA A 409 13.93 -11.03 -27.17
N ILE A 410 13.42 -10.72 -25.97
CA ILE A 410 13.91 -9.58 -25.17
C ILE A 410 15.28 -9.88 -24.55
N THR A 411 15.52 -11.11 -24.08
CA THR A 411 16.82 -11.52 -23.52
C THR A 411 17.89 -11.70 -24.61
N ALA A 412 17.52 -12.13 -25.82
CA ALA A 412 18.46 -12.24 -26.96
C ALA A 412 18.89 -10.86 -27.52
N GLN A 413 18.00 -9.86 -27.43
CA GLN A 413 18.30 -8.50 -27.91
C GLN A 413 19.18 -7.72 -26.92
N ALA A 414 19.11 -8.04 -25.61
CA ALA A 414 19.99 -7.47 -24.59
C ALA A 414 21.42 -8.05 -24.59
N ALA A 415 21.63 -9.23 -25.17
CA ALA A 415 22.93 -9.88 -25.26
C ALA A 415 23.72 -9.53 -26.52
N GLY A 416 23.13 -8.78 -27.48
CA GLY A 416 23.70 -8.50 -28.80
C GLY A 416 24.27 -7.10 -29.06
N ALA A 417 24.26 -6.19 -28.04
CA ALA A 417 24.84 -4.86 -28.22
C ALA A 417 26.22 -4.80 -27.58
N GLY A 418 27.23 -5.07 -28.39
CA GLY A 418 28.64 -4.86 -28.05
C GLY A 418 28.97 -3.37 -27.97
N ASP A 419 29.80 -3.08 -27.02
CA ASP A 419 30.41 -1.82 -26.62
C ASP A 419 31.12 -1.08 -27.78
N PRO A 420 31.03 0.25 -27.85
CA PRO A 420 32.20 1.02 -28.18
C PRO A 420 32.37 2.30 -27.32
N GLY A 421 33.48 2.36 -26.60
CA GLY A 421 34.29 3.58 -26.52
C GLY A 421 33.96 4.56 -25.41
N LEU A 422 34.69 4.42 -24.33
CA LEU A 422 34.94 5.46 -23.28
C LEU A 422 35.40 6.80 -23.90
N ALA A 423 34.69 7.87 -23.59
CA ALA A 423 35.25 9.22 -23.55
C ALA A 423 34.84 9.91 -22.25
N ALA A 424 35.83 10.28 -21.47
CA ALA A 424 35.68 10.98 -20.20
C ALA A 424 35.16 12.40 -20.43
N ALA A 425 34.18 12.85 -19.65
CA ALA A 425 33.77 14.24 -19.56
C ALA A 425 34.28 14.88 -18.26
N PRO A 426 34.62 16.18 -18.27
CA PRO A 426 35.32 16.84 -17.18
C PRO A 426 34.37 17.32 -16.05
N ALA A 427 34.94 17.43 -14.85
CA ALA A 427 34.26 17.90 -13.64
C ALA A 427 33.81 19.37 -13.75
N PRO A 428 32.68 19.77 -13.18
CA PRO A 428 32.27 21.16 -13.11
C PRO A 428 32.92 21.86 -11.91
N ALA A 429 33.34 23.12 -12.17
CA ALA A 429 33.96 24.03 -11.25
C ALA A 429 33.01 24.56 -10.17
N THR A 430 33.54 24.74 -8.97
CA THR A 430 32.93 25.43 -7.84
C THR A 430 32.67 26.90 -8.14
N GLY A 431 31.44 27.34 -8.10
CA GLY A 431 31.05 28.74 -8.16
C GLY A 431 30.33 29.15 -6.88
N THR A 432 30.96 30.01 -6.10
CA THR A 432 30.38 30.74 -4.98
C THR A 432 29.42 31.81 -5.48
N GLY A 433 28.16 31.78 -5.10
CA GLY A 433 27.15 32.78 -5.42
C GLY A 433 26.36 33.19 -4.19
N THR A 434 26.50 34.43 -3.84
CA THR A 434 25.93 35.20 -2.73
C THR A 434 24.42 35.27 -2.76
N GLY A 435 23.78 35.06 -1.59
CA GLY A 435 22.33 35.15 -1.41
C GLY A 435 21.79 36.57 -1.49
N MET A 436 20.57 36.66 -2.00
CA MET A 436 19.67 37.81 -1.80
C MET A 436 18.48 37.43 -0.93
N PRO A 437 18.03 38.31 -0.03
CA PRO A 437 16.97 38.02 0.90
C PRO A 437 15.58 38.17 0.27
N LEU A 438 14.65 37.30 0.67
CA LEU A 438 13.23 37.33 0.33
C LEU A 438 12.52 38.52 1.02
N PRO A 439 11.53 39.18 0.38
CA PRO A 439 10.74 40.22 1.01
C PRO A 439 9.70 39.64 1.98
N PRO A 440 9.28 40.41 3.00
CA PRO A 440 8.36 39.95 4.03
C PRO A 440 6.92 39.84 3.53
N ALA A 441 6.21 38.84 4.05
CA ALA A 441 4.79 38.59 3.79
C ALA A 441 3.90 39.72 4.29
N VAL A 442 2.94 40.14 3.45
CA VAL A 442 1.91 41.12 3.78
C VAL A 442 0.75 40.39 4.50
N PRO A 443 0.26 40.88 5.65
CA PRO A 443 -0.87 40.25 6.32
C PRO A 443 -2.18 40.56 5.61
N VAL A 444 -2.97 39.56 5.31
CA VAL A 444 -4.36 39.68 4.79
C VAL A 444 -5.28 39.89 5.99
N ALA A 445 -6.05 40.97 5.94
CA ALA A 445 -7.07 41.29 6.93
C ALA A 445 -8.28 40.32 6.83
N PRO A 446 -8.95 39.99 7.95
CA PRO A 446 -10.12 39.11 7.92
C PRO A 446 -11.34 39.85 7.34
N ALA A 447 -12.05 39.18 6.43
CA ALA A 447 -13.29 39.63 5.88
C ALA A 447 -14.39 39.70 6.97
N ALA A 448 -15.14 40.82 6.98
CA ALA A 448 -16.23 41.06 7.92
C ALA A 448 -17.37 40.03 7.71
N ALA A 449 -17.85 39.45 8.80
CA ALA A 449 -19.01 38.56 8.82
C ALA A 449 -20.29 39.33 8.42
N ALA A 450 -21.02 38.82 7.45
CA ALA A 450 -22.36 39.29 7.11
C ALA A 450 -23.36 38.76 8.14
N VAL A 451 -24.20 39.67 8.65
CA VAL A 451 -25.29 39.40 9.58
C VAL A 451 -26.43 38.69 8.82
N PRO A 452 -26.98 37.56 9.28
CA PRO A 452 -28.13 36.92 8.64
C PRO A 452 -29.42 37.72 8.90
N GLY A 453 -30.20 37.97 7.85
CA GLY A 453 -31.55 38.53 7.93
C GLY A 453 -32.55 37.52 8.51
N PRO A 454 -33.71 37.98 9.00
CA PRO A 454 -34.69 37.13 9.68
C PRO A 454 -35.36 36.12 8.71
N ALA A 455 -35.60 34.93 9.26
CA ALA A 455 -36.23 33.80 8.57
C ALA A 455 -37.72 34.11 8.25
N PRO A 456 -38.28 33.60 7.13
CA PRO A 456 -39.71 33.75 6.80
C PRO A 456 -40.58 32.83 7.71
N GLU A 457 -41.73 33.33 8.12
CA GLU A 457 -42.74 32.63 8.89
C GLU A 457 -43.35 31.44 8.13
N PRO A 458 -43.68 30.34 8.81
CA PRO A 458 -44.31 29.17 8.21
C PRO A 458 -45.79 29.44 7.88
N PRO A 459 -46.36 28.90 6.79
CA PRO A 459 -47.76 29.05 6.44
C PRO A 459 -48.68 28.29 7.42
N ALA A 460 -49.86 28.90 7.68
CA ALA A 460 -50.90 28.37 8.54
C ALA A 460 -51.51 27.05 8.03
N PRO A 461 -51.98 26.16 8.92
CA PRO A 461 -52.59 24.89 8.51
C PRO A 461 -53.97 25.07 7.92
N GLN A 462 -54.16 24.56 6.71
CA GLN A 462 -55.51 24.44 6.09
C GLN A 462 -56.21 23.19 6.63
N GLY A 463 -57.47 23.39 7.02
CA GLY A 463 -58.31 22.47 7.69
C GLY A 463 -58.70 21.21 6.92
N GLY A 464 -59.15 20.23 7.67
CA GLY A 464 -59.37 18.87 7.29
C GLY A 464 -60.54 18.62 6.31
N ALA A 465 -60.44 17.41 5.72
CA ALA A 465 -61.58 16.66 5.24
C ALA A 465 -61.43 15.20 5.64
N ALA A 466 -62.38 14.77 6.45
CA ALA A 466 -62.54 13.36 6.84
C ALA A 466 -63.01 12.55 5.62
N TYR A 467 -62.46 11.35 5.39
CA TYR A 467 -63.16 10.25 4.70
C TYR A 467 -62.98 8.93 5.48
N ARG A 468 -64.08 8.23 5.49
CA ARG A 468 -64.46 7.00 6.18
C ARG A 468 -63.54 5.82 5.88
#